data_2e5e32d5c8785848d6e0d0fcb59161fe
#
_entry.id   2e5e32d5c8785848d6e0d0fcb59161fe
#
_cell.length_a   1.000
_cell.length_b   1.000
_cell.length_c   1.000
_cell.angle_alpha   90.00
_cell.angle_beta   90.00
_cell.angle_gamma   90.00
#
_symmetry.space_group_name_H-M   'P 1'
#
loop_
_entity.id
_entity.type
_entity.pdbx_description
1 polymer ?
#
loop_
_entity_poly.entity_id
_entity_poly.type
_entity_poly.pdbx_seq_one_letter_code
_entity_poly.pdbx_strand_id
1 'polypeptide(L)'
;MTRKHVEQLLTDNVPDIVKKELWVFGAGNTAALYYNGLLRLEKEGFYIKGYIDNDRRKWGHKWNHKDVVSLDSLKNKKNSICVLICSIQSKIVSSISRQLSEDGFEYYHIDEVIFKLHKEEILQVYDLLDNDSKKIYAILLKERMHCEGIQLPVDMNEQYFALRPFMFTNPGEVFVDCGAYVGDTIERYIWKRDGVFKKIIGFEPDKKNFLAMLHRVKRLGLEWGLDENAIEIYEKGVADKALRGRVERYEDNHGLGSKIIDTDEGNYTTISLDEFIKQPYSFLKADIESWEYKLIKGAQEGIKSNRPLLAICIYHNAVDFYQIPLLIHQIVPEYNLAIRHHSYTLAETVLYAWVV
;
A
#
# COMPACT_ATOMS: atom_id res chain seq x y z
N MET A 1 5.96 -15.79 15.91
CA MET A 1 6.57 -14.79 16.83
C MET A 1 5.52 -14.40 17.87
N THR A 2 5.91 -14.24 19.14
CA THR A 2 5.00 -13.75 20.19
C THR A 2 4.99 -12.22 20.22
N ARG A 3 4.01 -11.59 20.91
CA ARG A 3 3.98 -10.15 21.13
C ARG A 3 5.31 -9.60 21.67
N LYS A 4 5.90 -10.28 22.64
CA LYS A 4 7.20 -9.92 23.23
C LYS A 4 8.33 -9.88 22.19
N HIS A 5 8.34 -10.81 21.22
CA HIS A 5 9.33 -10.78 20.15
C HIS A 5 9.14 -9.60 19.21
N VAL A 6 7.88 -9.23 18.90
CA VAL A 6 7.59 -8.03 18.08
C VAL A 6 7.99 -6.76 18.84
N GLU A 7 7.66 -6.70 20.12
CA GLU A 7 8.04 -5.57 20.98
C GLU A 7 9.57 -5.40 21.04
N GLN A 8 10.31 -6.50 21.21
CA GLN A 8 11.77 -6.49 21.19
C GLN A 8 12.31 -6.03 19.84
N LEU A 9 11.79 -6.56 18.73
CA LEU A 9 12.16 -6.15 17.37
C LEU A 9 12.03 -4.63 17.16
N LEU A 10 10.98 -4.03 17.71
CA LEU A 10 10.69 -2.60 17.59
C LEU A 10 11.45 -1.72 18.60
N THR A 11 12.03 -2.32 19.65
CA THR A 11 12.71 -1.59 20.74
C THR A 11 14.23 -1.63 20.59
N ASP A 12 14.77 -2.73 20.06
CA ASP A 12 16.21 -2.91 19.91
C ASP A 12 16.76 -1.90 18.88
N ASN A 13 17.87 -1.23 19.25
CA ASN A 13 18.60 -0.32 18.38
C ASN A 13 17.70 0.75 17.69
N VAL A 14 16.88 1.45 18.49
CA VAL A 14 16.10 2.59 17.95
C VAL A 14 17.05 3.64 17.37
N PRO A 15 16.88 4.04 16.10
CA PRO A 15 17.77 4.99 15.46
C PRO A 15 17.77 6.35 16.15
N ASP A 16 18.93 6.86 16.58
CA ASP A 16 19.06 8.26 17.01
C ASP A 16 19.28 9.17 15.80
N ILE A 17 18.21 9.29 14.98
CA ILE A 17 18.23 10.09 13.76
C ILE A 17 17.81 11.54 13.96
N VAL A 18 17.34 11.91 15.16
CA VAL A 18 16.77 13.24 15.46
C VAL A 18 17.78 14.36 15.22
N LYS A 19 19.07 14.09 15.46
CA LYS A 19 20.14 15.08 15.34
C LYS A 19 20.95 14.97 14.05
N LYS A 20 20.57 14.08 13.13
CA LYS A 20 21.35 13.80 11.91
C LYS A 20 20.63 14.31 10.66
N GLU A 21 21.40 14.74 9.68
CA GLU A 21 20.87 14.96 8.34
C GLU A 21 20.54 13.60 7.70
N LEU A 22 19.33 13.41 7.21
CA LEU A 22 18.92 12.18 6.53
C LEU A 22 19.16 12.29 5.03
N TRP A 23 19.80 11.27 4.48
CA TRP A 23 20.01 11.09 3.04
C TRP A 23 19.35 9.80 2.58
N VAL A 24 18.67 9.82 1.43
CA VAL A 24 18.00 8.65 0.87
C VAL A 24 18.89 8.00 -0.17
N PHE A 25 19.17 6.71 -0.06
CA PHE A 25 19.92 5.98 -1.06
C PHE A 25 18.99 5.46 -2.17
N GLY A 26 19.23 5.94 -3.40
CA GLY A 26 18.43 5.70 -4.59
C GLY A 26 17.61 6.94 -4.99
N ALA A 27 17.87 7.48 -6.19
CA ALA A 27 17.09 8.54 -6.81
C ALA A 27 16.43 7.96 -8.08
N GLY A 28 15.38 7.18 -7.90
CA GLY A 28 14.68 6.48 -8.99
C GLY A 28 13.37 5.88 -8.54
N ASN A 29 12.80 5.00 -9.37
CA ASN A 29 11.46 4.43 -9.17
C ASN A 29 11.30 3.74 -7.81
N THR A 30 12.34 3.06 -7.32
CA THR A 30 12.30 2.42 -6.00
C THR A 30 12.12 3.43 -4.87
N ALA A 31 12.82 4.58 -4.92
CA ALA A 31 12.63 5.64 -3.93
C ALA A 31 11.24 6.30 -4.05
N ALA A 32 10.65 6.31 -5.25
CA ALA A 32 9.30 6.82 -5.46
C ALA A 32 8.24 6.00 -4.71
N LEU A 33 8.40 4.68 -4.59
CA LEU A 33 7.51 3.81 -3.81
C LEU A 33 7.49 4.21 -2.32
N TYR A 34 8.59 4.74 -1.79
CA TYR A 34 8.70 5.15 -0.39
C TYR A 34 8.35 6.62 -0.13
N TYR A 35 7.89 7.35 -1.15
CA TYR A 35 7.63 8.79 -1.03
C TYR A 35 6.70 9.15 0.13
N ASN A 36 5.62 8.40 0.33
CA ASN A 36 4.70 8.65 1.45
C ASN A 36 5.36 8.41 2.82
N GLY A 37 6.23 7.41 2.94
CA GLY A 37 7.04 7.18 4.13
C GLY A 37 8.01 8.33 4.40
N LEU A 38 8.68 8.83 3.35
CA LEU A 38 9.57 9.99 3.46
C LEU A 38 8.80 11.27 3.87
N LEU A 39 7.63 11.53 3.28
CA LEU A 39 6.75 12.62 3.68
C LEU A 39 6.28 12.49 5.13
N ARG A 40 6.05 11.26 5.59
CA ARG A 40 5.68 11.00 6.99
C ARG A 40 6.79 11.43 7.93
N LEU A 41 8.04 11.00 7.65
CA LEU A 41 9.21 11.41 8.45
C LEU A 41 9.39 12.93 8.45
N GLU A 42 9.22 13.62 7.32
CA GLU A 42 9.30 15.09 7.26
C GLU A 42 8.21 15.78 8.10
N LYS A 43 6.98 15.25 8.11
CA LYS A 43 5.90 15.77 8.98
C LYS A 43 6.17 15.57 10.47
N GLU A 44 6.96 14.56 10.82
CA GLU A 44 7.41 14.29 12.19
C GLU A 44 8.64 15.08 12.59
N GLY A 45 9.11 15.97 11.72
CA GLY A 45 10.22 16.90 11.99
C GLY A 45 11.60 16.38 11.57
N PHE A 46 11.68 15.24 10.87
CA PHE A 46 12.94 14.76 10.31
C PHE A 46 13.25 15.46 8.99
N TYR A 47 14.50 15.90 8.84
CA TYR A 47 14.90 16.64 7.66
C TYR A 47 15.63 15.75 6.65
N ILE A 48 14.99 15.48 5.52
CA ILE A 48 15.59 14.77 4.40
C ILE A 48 16.35 15.77 3.54
N LYS A 49 17.68 15.69 3.55
CA LYS A 49 18.58 16.62 2.88
C LYS A 49 18.63 16.43 1.38
N GLY A 50 18.71 15.18 0.93
CA GLY A 50 18.88 14.86 -0.48
C GLY A 50 18.96 13.36 -0.74
N TYR A 51 19.39 13.03 -1.94
CA TYR A 51 19.48 11.66 -2.42
C TYR A 51 20.92 11.29 -2.78
N ILE A 52 21.26 10.03 -2.55
CA ILE A 52 22.50 9.39 -2.98
C ILE A 52 22.15 8.42 -4.11
N ASP A 53 22.94 8.42 -5.19
CA ASP A 53 22.77 7.43 -6.26
C ASP A 53 24.12 6.99 -6.82
N ASN A 54 24.24 5.72 -7.18
CA ASN A 54 25.45 5.19 -7.82
C ASN A 54 25.52 5.52 -9.32
N ASP A 55 24.42 5.93 -9.93
CA ASP A 55 24.40 6.35 -11.32
C ASP A 55 24.91 7.79 -11.47
N ARG A 56 26.14 7.92 -12.01
CA ARG A 56 26.80 9.22 -12.23
C ARG A 56 25.99 10.20 -13.07
N ARG A 57 25.11 9.70 -13.94
CA ARG A 57 24.26 10.54 -14.81
C ARG A 57 23.23 11.34 -14.01
N LYS A 58 22.91 10.92 -12.79
CA LYS A 58 21.96 11.60 -11.91
C LYS A 58 22.60 12.67 -11.02
N TRP A 59 23.92 12.66 -10.87
CA TRP A 59 24.60 13.59 -9.99
C TRP A 59 24.49 15.05 -10.48
N GLY A 60 24.23 15.96 -9.53
CA GLY A 60 23.98 17.38 -9.82
C GLY A 60 22.56 17.67 -10.35
N HIS A 61 21.74 16.66 -10.57
CA HIS A 61 20.32 16.83 -10.88
C HIS A 61 19.48 16.82 -9.59
N LYS A 62 18.20 17.17 -9.70
CA LYS A 62 17.26 17.10 -8.58
C LYS A 62 16.30 15.94 -8.73
N TRP A 63 16.03 15.25 -7.63
CA TRP A 63 14.97 14.28 -7.47
C TRP A 63 14.03 14.76 -6.36
N ASN A 64 12.73 14.86 -6.60
CA ASN A 64 11.75 15.44 -5.66
C ASN A 64 12.24 16.77 -5.05
N HIS A 65 12.71 17.68 -5.90
CA HIS A 65 13.25 19.02 -5.56
C HIS A 65 14.52 19.03 -4.69
N LYS A 66 15.11 17.88 -4.37
CA LYS A 66 16.32 17.72 -3.56
C LYS A 66 17.48 17.24 -4.42
N ASP A 67 18.70 17.62 -4.04
CA ASP A 67 19.90 17.31 -4.82
C ASP A 67 20.25 15.83 -4.79
N VAL A 68 20.75 15.31 -5.92
CA VAL A 68 21.29 13.95 -6.03
C VAL A 68 22.81 14.03 -6.09
N VAL A 69 23.47 13.31 -5.19
CA VAL A 69 24.94 13.35 -5.05
C VAL A 69 25.56 11.94 -5.06
N SER A 70 26.89 11.86 -5.19
CA SER A 70 27.63 10.62 -4.96
C SER A 70 27.81 10.35 -3.47
N LEU A 71 27.90 9.08 -3.06
CA LEU A 71 28.24 8.72 -1.68
C LEU A 71 29.61 9.29 -1.28
N ASP A 72 30.59 9.28 -2.20
CA ASP A 72 31.93 9.81 -1.96
C ASP A 72 31.95 11.29 -1.52
N SER A 73 31.04 12.09 -2.05
CA SER A 73 30.95 13.51 -1.70
C SER A 73 30.54 13.77 -0.23
N LEU A 74 30.00 12.74 0.42
CA LEU A 74 29.52 12.81 1.81
C LEU A 74 30.49 12.21 2.83
N LYS A 75 31.61 11.59 2.42
CA LYS A 75 32.55 10.90 3.31
C LYS A 75 33.06 11.74 4.45
N ASN A 76 33.28 13.04 4.21
CA ASN A 76 33.75 14.00 5.24
C ASN A 76 32.67 14.34 6.29
N LYS A 77 31.39 14.00 6.05
CA LYS A 77 30.25 14.28 6.91
C LYS A 77 29.63 13.03 7.51
N LYS A 78 30.19 11.84 7.30
CA LYS A 78 29.57 10.56 7.66
C LYS A 78 29.07 10.45 9.10
N ASN A 79 29.73 11.12 10.05
CA ASN A 79 29.33 11.08 11.47
C ASN A 79 28.11 11.96 11.80
N SER A 80 27.76 12.91 10.92
CA SER A 80 26.63 13.84 11.10
C SER A 80 25.40 13.49 10.25
N ILE A 81 25.49 12.44 9.43
CA ILE A 81 24.41 12.00 8.56
C ILE A 81 23.99 10.56 8.87
N CYS A 82 22.77 10.23 8.50
CA CYS A 82 22.25 8.87 8.46
C CYS A 82 21.64 8.62 7.08
N VAL A 83 21.89 7.43 6.52
CA VAL A 83 21.40 7.04 5.19
C VAL A 83 20.20 6.14 5.33
N LEU A 84 19.10 6.49 4.66
CA LEU A 84 17.90 5.70 4.58
C LEU A 84 17.90 4.86 3.29
N ILE A 85 17.81 3.54 3.43
CA ILE A 85 17.68 2.63 2.30
C ILE A 85 16.20 2.47 1.97
N CYS A 86 15.82 2.75 0.72
CA CYS A 86 14.46 2.67 0.21
C CYS A 86 14.38 1.62 -0.90
N SER A 87 14.31 0.34 -0.54
CA SER A 87 14.14 -0.76 -1.49
C SER A 87 13.58 -2.01 -0.82
N ILE A 88 12.65 -2.70 -1.48
CA ILE A 88 12.11 -4.00 -1.04
C ILE A 88 12.90 -5.19 -1.61
N GLN A 89 13.90 -4.94 -2.44
CA GLN A 89 14.68 -6.01 -3.09
C GLN A 89 15.90 -6.36 -2.22
N SER A 90 15.90 -7.53 -1.60
CA SER A 90 16.95 -7.98 -0.68
C SER A 90 18.37 -7.89 -1.27
N LYS A 91 18.55 -8.22 -2.55
CA LYS A 91 19.84 -8.10 -3.24
C LYS A 91 20.33 -6.65 -3.32
N ILE A 92 19.44 -5.71 -3.61
CA ILE A 92 19.75 -4.28 -3.68
C ILE A 92 20.06 -3.77 -2.29
N VAL A 93 19.23 -4.07 -1.30
CA VAL A 93 19.45 -3.68 0.10
C VAL A 93 20.79 -4.20 0.61
N SER A 94 21.09 -5.49 0.40
CA SER A 94 22.37 -6.09 0.81
C SER A 94 23.58 -5.42 0.14
N SER A 95 23.47 -5.07 -1.15
CA SER A 95 24.56 -4.39 -1.87
C SER A 95 24.83 -2.98 -1.32
N ILE A 96 23.75 -2.21 -1.10
CA ILE A 96 23.83 -0.84 -0.54
C ILE A 96 24.35 -0.89 0.90
N SER A 97 23.82 -1.80 1.73
CA SER A 97 24.24 -1.97 3.12
C SER A 97 25.74 -2.30 3.24
N ARG A 98 26.25 -3.16 2.36
CA ARG A 98 27.68 -3.47 2.30
C ARG A 98 28.50 -2.24 1.98
N GLN A 99 28.13 -1.50 0.91
CA GLN A 99 28.83 -0.27 0.50
C GLN A 99 28.84 0.76 1.64
N LEU A 100 27.71 0.97 2.31
CA LEU A 100 27.61 1.93 3.42
C LEU A 100 28.45 1.49 4.63
N SER A 101 28.45 0.18 4.96
CA SER A 101 29.26 -0.38 6.04
C SER A 101 30.76 -0.25 5.77
N GLU A 102 31.23 -0.56 4.56
CA GLU A 102 32.63 -0.44 4.15
C GLU A 102 33.13 1.00 4.24
N ASP A 103 32.29 1.96 3.88
CA ASP A 103 32.61 3.40 3.99
C ASP A 103 32.39 3.98 5.41
N GLY A 104 31.79 3.20 6.34
CA GLY A 104 31.55 3.57 7.73
C GLY A 104 30.42 4.58 7.93
N PHE A 105 29.39 4.53 7.07
CA PHE A 105 28.17 5.32 7.25
C PHE A 105 27.19 4.60 8.17
N GLU A 106 26.44 5.38 8.95
CA GLU A 106 25.26 4.87 9.65
C GLU A 106 24.08 4.82 8.68
N TYR A 107 23.34 3.73 8.70
CA TYR A 107 22.20 3.53 7.81
C TYR A 107 21.13 2.65 8.44
N TYR A 108 19.88 2.84 7.97
CA TYR A 108 18.72 2.05 8.32
C TYR A 108 17.83 1.85 7.09
N HIS A 109 17.03 0.79 7.09
CA HIS A 109 15.92 0.72 6.17
C HIS A 109 14.82 1.69 6.60
N ILE A 110 14.17 2.39 5.65
CA ILE A 110 13.15 3.39 5.99
C ILE A 110 11.99 2.78 6.77
N ASP A 111 11.55 1.56 6.42
CA ASP A 111 10.46 0.88 7.13
C ASP A 111 10.85 0.54 8.58
N GLU A 112 12.13 0.25 8.82
CA GLU A 112 12.65 0.05 10.18
C GLU A 112 12.48 1.31 11.03
N VAL A 113 12.87 2.46 10.49
CA VAL A 113 12.71 3.75 11.17
C VAL A 113 11.25 4.04 11.48
N ILE A 114 10.38 3.91 10.48
CA ILE A 114 8.94 4.18 10.63
C ILE A 114 8.31 3.25 11.66
N PHE A 115 8.57 1.95 11.59
CA PHE A 115 7.97 0.99 12.54
C PHE A 115 8.46 1.20 13.97
N LYS A 116 9.74 1.54 14.18
CA LYS A 116 10.26 1.81 15.52
C LYS A 116 9.71 3.10 16.11
N LEU A 117 9.52 4.15 15.30
CA LEU A 117 8.89 5.40 15.74
C LEU A 117 7.41 5.19 16.11
N HIS A 118 6.71 4.26 15.44
CA HIS A 118 5.30 3.95 15.65
C HIS A 118 5.07 2.60 16.34
N LYS A 119 5.98 2.26 17.25
CA LYS A 119 5.94 0.98 17.98
C LYS A 119 4.59 0.73 18.65
N GLU A 120 4.03 1.72 19.32
CA GLU A 120 2.79 1.54 20.07
C GLU A 120 1.60 1.24 19.16
N GLU A 121 1.49 1.95 18.03
CA GLU A 121 0.47 1.70 17.03
C GLU A 121 0.62 0.32 16.37
N ILE A 122 1.84 -0.11 16.09
CA ILE A 122 2.14 -1.46 15.56
C ILE A 122 1.71 -2.53 16.57
N LEU A 123 2.03 -2.37 17.85
CA LEU A 123 1.64 -3.30 18.90
C LEU A 123 0.12 -3.32 19.12
N GLN A 124 -0.55 -2.18 19.01
CA GLN A 124 -2.01 -2.09 19.07
C GLN A 124 -2.64 -2.89 17.92
N VAL A 125 -2.17 -2.72 16.69
CA VAL A 125 -2.63 -3.55 15.56
C VAL A 125 -2.38 -5.03 15.81
N TYR A 126 -1.17 -5.39 16.26
CA TYR A 126 -0.85 -6.78 16.58
C TYR A 126 -1.87 -7.39 17.55
N ASP A 127 -2.29 -6.65 18.57
CA ASP A 127 -3.24 -7.14 19.57
C ASP A 127 -4.66 -7.33 18.99
N LEU A 128 -5.07 -6.54 17.98
CA LEU A 128 -6.36 -6.63 17.30
C LEU A 128 -6.48 -7.80 16.31
N LEU A 129 -5.36 -8.35 15.83
CA LEU A 129 -5.36 -9.39 14.81
C LEU A 129 -5.69 -10.78 15.37
N ASP A 130 -6.18 -11.68 14.51
CA ASP A 130 -6.30 -13.10 14.84
C ASP A 130 -4.92 -13.78 15.00
N ASN A 131 -4.88 -15.01 15.54
CA ASN A 131 -3.64 -15.69 15.87
C ASN A 131 -2.77 -16.02 14.65
N ASP A 132 -3.35 -16.31 13.50
CA ASP A 132 -2.58 -16.61 12.30
C ASP A 132 -2.05 -15.33 11.69
N SER A 133 -2.85 -14.27 11.64
CA SER A 133 -2.44 -12.95 11.20
C SER A 133 -1.32 -12.36 12.05
N LYS A 134 -1.32 -12.59 13.37
CA LYS A 134 -0.22 -12.18 14.27
C LYS A 134 1.13 -12.74 13.83
N LYS A 135 1.15 -14.01 13.39
CA LYS A 135 2.40 -14.64 12.89
C LYS A 135 2.83 -14.02 11.57
N ILE A 136 1.89 -13.86 10.63
CA ILE A 136 2.13 -13.27 9.31
C ILE A 136 2.63 -11.84 9.47
N TYR A 137 1.94 -11.02 10.25
CA TYR A 137 2.27 -9.63 10.52
C TYR A 137 3.69 -9.47 11.09
N ALA A 138 4.04 -10.28 12.09
CA ALA A 138 5.37 -10.24 12.70
C ALA A 138 6.50 -10.62 11.71
N ILE A 139 6.26 -11.59 10.82
CA ILE A 139 7.23 -11.98 9.78
C ILE A 139 7.39 -10.86 8.76
N LEU A 140 6.29 -10.27 8.31
CA LEU A 140 6.30 -9.17 7.35
C LEU A 140 6.97 -7.91 7.92
N LEU A 141 6.70 -7.55 9.18
CA LEU A 141 7.40 -6.45 9.86
C LEU A 141 8.92 -6.68 9.85
N LYS A 142 9.38 -7.89 10.27
CA LYS A 142 10.81 -8.23 10.29
C LYS A 142 11.42 -8.12 8.89
N GLU A 143 10.78 -8.71 7.89
CA GLU A 143 11.32 -8.71 6.53
C GLU A 143 11.34 -7.31 5.92
N ARG A 144 10.33 -6.47 6.16
CA ARG A 144 10.32 -5.09 5.71
C ARG A 144 11.41 -4.24 6.36
N MET A 145 11.72 -4.49 7.64
CA MET A 145 12.77 -3.78 8.36
C MET A 145 14.18 -4.14 7.88
N HIS A 146 14.40 -5.42 7.58
CA HIS A 146 15.77 -5.93 7.37
C HIS A 146 16.05 -6.43 5.95
N CYS A 147 15.01 -6.74 5.17
CA CYS A 147 15.13 -7.27 3.78
C CYS A 147 16.10 -8.45 3.65
N GLU A 148 16.02 -9.41 4.59
CA GLU A 148 16.90 -10.59 4.63
C GLU A 148 16.63 -11.58 3.49
N GLY A 149 15.49 -11.46 2.79
CA GLY A 149 15.07 -12.37 1.72
C GLY A 149 14.59 -13.71 2.27
N ILE A 150 13.92 -13.71 3.42
CA ILE A 150 13.34 -14.91 4.02
C ILE A 150 12.12 -15.41 3.24
N GLN A 151 11.78 -16.69 3.42
CA GLN A 151 10.54 -17.23 2.86
C GLN A 151 9.33 -16.61 3.57
N LEU A 152 8.48 -15.92 2.80
CA LEU A 152 7.27 -15.32 3.30
C LEU A 152 6.12 -16.34 3.45
N PRO A 153 5.18 -16.11 4.38
CA PRO A 153 4.04 -16.99 4.63
C PRO A 153 2.92 -16.74 3.60
N VAL A 154 3.09 -17.26 2.39
CA VAL A 154 2.13 -17.05 1.28
C VAL A 154 0.87 -17.84 1.51
N ASP A 155 -0.29 -17.17 1.53
CA ASP A 155 -1.61 -17.80 1.49
C ASP A 155 -1.94 -18.16 0.03
N MET A 156 -2.18 -19.45 -0.23
CA MET A 156 -2.48 -19.97 -1.56
C MET A 156 -3.96 -19.84 -1.94
N ASN A 157 -4.81 -19.40 -1.02
CA ASN A 157 -6.19 -19.03 -1.35
C ASN A 157 -6.18 -17.76 -2.21
N GLU A 158 -7.24 -17.59 -2.97
CA GLU A 158 -7.32 -16.46 -3.89
C GLU A 158 -7.40 -15.12 -3.15
N GLN A 159 -6.55 -14.21 -3.52
CA GLN A 159 -6.47 -12.85 -2.99
C GLN A 159 -7.84 -12.16 -3.02
N TYR A 160 -8.16 -11.40 -1.99
CA TYR A 160 -9.44 -10.75 -1.66
C TYR A 160 -10.56 -11.71 -1.26
N PHE A 161 -10.46 -13.03 -1.54
CA PHE A 161 -11.46 -14.05 -1.23
C PHE A 161 -10.92 -15.16 -0.31
N ALA A 162 -9.78 -14.93 0.35
CA ALA A 162 -9.05 -15.97 1.08
C ALA A 162 -9.73 -16.46 2.38
N LEU A 163 -10.57 -15.62 3.00
CA LEU A 163 -11.20 -15.93 4.27
C LEU A 163 -12.67 -16.32 4.10
N ARG A 164 -13.14 -17.20 5.00
CA ARG A 164 -14.51 -17.76 4.96
C ARG A 164 -15.61 -16.70 4.74
N PRO A 165 -15.66 -15.55 5.44
CA PRO A 165 -16.71 -14.54 5.19
C PRO A 165 -16.74 -14.00 3.76
N PHE A 166 -15.60 -14.02 3.07
CA PHE A 166 -15.41 -13.50 1.72
C PHE A 166 -15.68 -14.53 0.61
N MET A 167 -15.94 -15.80 0.98
CA MET A 167 -16.13 -16.90 0.02
C MET A 167 -17.61 -17.13 -0.34
N PHE A 168 -18.55 -16.63 0.47
CA PHE A 168 -19.96 -16.95 0.29
C PHE A 168 -20.64 -16.08 -0.77
N THR A 169 -21.46 -16.72 -1.58
CA THR A 169 -22.33 -16.05 -2.55
C THR A 169 -23.53 -15.41 -1.82
N ASN A 170 -23.81 -14.14 -2.13
CA ASN A 170 -24.96 -13.41 -1.64
C ASN A 170 -25.65 -12.70 -2.82
N PRO A 171 -26.89 -13.08 -3.21
CA PRO A 171 -27.61 -12.43 -4.32
C PRO A 171 -27.83 -10.93 -4.14
N GLY A 172 -27.83 -10.45 -2.91
CA GLY A 172 -27.94 -9.02 -2.58
C GLY A 172 -26.62 -8.27 -2.54
N GLU A 173 -25.49 -8.94 -2.80
CA GLU A 173 -24.16 -8.34 -2.65
C GLU A 173 -23.93 -7.23 -3.67
N VAL A 174 -23.50 -6.07 -3.16
CA VAL A 174 -22.97 -4.94 -3.96
C VAL A 174 -21.48 -4.89 -3.72
N PHE A 175 -20.70 -5.24 -4.74
CA PHE A 175 -19.25 -5.23 -4.71
C PHE A 175 -18.68 -3.92 -5.26
N VAL A 176 -17.81 -3.28 -4.52
CA VAL A 176 -17.08 -2.07 -4.93
C VAL A 176 -15.61 -2.42 -5.08
N ASP A 177 -15.08 -2.28 -6.29
CA ASP A 177 -13.69 -2.54 -6.65
C ASP A 177 -12.97 -1.21 -6.91
N CYS A 178 -12.16 -0.77 -5.96
CA CYS A 178 -11.34 0.42 -6.07
C CYS A 178 -9.93 0.01 -6.51
N GLY A 179 -9.48 0.55 -7.65
CA GLY A 179 -8.28 0.07 -8.35
C GLY A 179 -8.58 -1.21 -9.13
N ALA A 180 -9.61 -1.14 -9.98
CA ALA A 180 -10.07 -2.31 -10.72
C ALA A 180 -9.14 -2.69 -11.89
N TYR A 181 -8.07 -1.89 -12.14
CA TYR A 181 -7.06 -2.13 -13.17
C TYR A 181 -7.70 -2.47 -14.53
N VAL A 182 -7.44 -3.66 -15.04
CA VAL A 182 -8.05 -4.14 -16.29
C VAL A 182 -9.33 -4.97 -16.05
N GLY A 183 -9.90 -4.94 -14.83
CA GLY A 183 -11.11 -5.65 -14.44
C GLY A 183 -10.89 -7.15 -14.14
N ASP A 184 -9.67 -7.55 -13.85
CA ASP A 184 -9.34 -8.94 -13.52
C ASP A 184 -9.93 -9.38 -12.18
N THR A 185 -9.99 -8.52 -11.17
CA THR A 185 -10.69 -8.81 -9.90
C THR A 185 -12.20 -8.91 -10.11
N ILE A 186 -12.79 -8.05 -10.97
CA ILE A 186 -14.21 -8.14 -11.34
C ILE A 186 -14.51 -9.51 -11.99
N GLU A 187 -13.67 -9.96 -12.92
CA GLU A 187 -13.83 -11.28 -13.55
C GLU A 187 -13.75 -12.42 -12.52
N ARG A 188 -12.75 -12.38 -11.63
CA ARG A 188 -12.61 -13.37 -10.54
C ARG A 188 -13.80 -13.36 -9.60
N TYR A 189 -14.31 -12.18 -9.25
CA TYR A 189 -15.50 -12.03 -8.41
C TYR A 189 -16.71 -12.68 -9.04
N ILE A 190 -16.98 -12.45 -10.33
CA ILE A 190 -18.11 -13.07 -11.06
C ILE A 190 -18.00 -14.60 -11.01
N TRP A 191 -16.80 -15.16 -11.28
CA TRP A 191 -16.54 -16.59 -11.17
C TRP A 191 -16.77 -17.12 -9.75
N LYS A 192 -16.29 -16.41 -8.73
CA LYS A 192 -16.45 -16.82 -7.31
C LYS A 192 -17.89 -16.76 -6.82
N ARG A 193 -18.71 -15.97 -7.46
CA ARG A 193 -20.13 -15.81 -7.12
C ARG A 193 -21.07 -16.60 -8.06
N ASP A 194 -20.51 -17.37 -9.00
CA ASP A 194 -21.28 -18.10 -10.02
C ASP A 194 -22.25 -17.18 -10.78
N GLY A 195 -21.82 -15.92 -11.03
CA GLY A 195 -22.66 -14.89 -11.64
C GLY A 195 -23.79 -14.36 -10.75
N VAL A 196 -23.86 -14.73 -9.47
CA VAL A 196 -24.95 -14.36 -8.55
C VAL A 196 -24.53 -13.22 -7.63
N PHE A 197 -24.96 -12.01 -7.93
CA PHE A 197 -24.73 -10.78 -7.16
C PHE A 197 -25.78 -9.73 -7.58
N LYS A 198 -25.89 -8.67 -6.81
CA LYS A 198 -26.79 -7.54 -7.14
C LYS A 198 -26.11 -6.54 -8.07
N LYS A 199 -24.87 -6.14 -7.75
CA LYS A 199 -24.16 -5.09 -8.51
C LYS A 199 -22.66 -5.11 -8.28
N ILE A 200 -21.92 -4.73 -9.30
CA ILE A 200 -20.49 -4.42 -9.23
C ILE A 200 -20.29 -2.95 -9.60
N ILE A 201 -19.45 -2.23 -8.83
CA ILE A 201 -19.07 -0.85 -9.09
C ILE A 201 -17.54 -0.79 -9.12
N GLY A 202 -16.94 -0.54 -10.28
CA GLY A 202 -15.49 -0.51 -10.47
C GLY A 202 -14.94 0.89 -10.72
N PHE A 203 -13.79 1.20 -10.12
CA PHE A 203 -13.08 2.47 -10.30
C PHE A 203 -11.64 2.23 -10.76
N GLU A 204 -11.24 2.87 -11.85
CA GLU A 204 -9.88 2.84 -12.40
C GLU A 204 -9.55 4.20 -13.03
N PRO A 205 -8.55 4.95 -12.51
CA PRO A 205 -8.23 6.27 -13.01
C PRO A 205 -7.37 6.28 -14.29
N ASP A 206 -6.59 5.20 -14.53
CA ASP A 206 -5.75 5.14 -15.73
C ASP A 206 -6.60 4.80 -16.95
N LYS A 207 -6.65 5.72 -17.91
CA LYS A 207 -7.47 5.58 -19.11
C LYS A 207 -7.18 4.31 -19.92
N LYS A 208 -5.92 3.86 -20.01
CA LYS A 208 -5.56 2.66 -20.76
C LYS A 208 -6.11 1.41 -20.08
N ASN A 209 -5.95 1.34 -18.75
CA ASN A 209 -6.48 0.26 -17.94
C ASN A 209 -8.01 0.25 -17.95
N PHE A 210 -8.63 1.43 -17.79
CA PHE A 210 -10.08 1.60 -17.88
C PHE A 210 -10.65 1.11 -19.22
N LEU A 211 -10.02 1.42 -20.35
CA LEU A 211 -10.46 0.93 -21.66
C LEU A 211 -10.35 -0.60 -21.76
N ALA A 212 -9.29 -1.19 -21.22
CA ALA A 212 -9.15 -2.64 -21.16
C ALA A 212 -10.23 -3.28 -20.26
N MET A 213 -10.52 -2.67 -19.09
CA MET A 213 -11.60 -3.07 -18.22
C MET A 213 -12.96 -2.99 -18.91
N LEU A 214 -13.23 -1.91 -19.65
CA LEU A 214 -14.47 -1.75 -20.41
C LEU A 214 -14.70 -2.89 -21.41
N HIS A 215 -13.65 -3.31 -22.12
CA HIS A 215 -13.72 -4.46 -23.03
C HIS A 215 -14.02 -5.76 -22.27
N ARG A 216 -13.36 -5.98 -21.15
CA ARG A 216 -13.55 -7.17 -20.31
C ARG A 216 -14.97 -7.22 -19.76
N VAL A 217 -15.48 -6.15 -19.19
CA VAL A 217 -16.83 -6.08 -18.62
C VAL A 217 -17.90 -6.35 -19.68
N LYS A 218 -17.76 -5.80 -20.91
CA LYS A 218 -18.68 -6.12 -22.02
C LYS A 218 -18.68 -7.61 -22.37
N ARG A 219 -17.50 -8.24 -22.45
CA ARG A 219 -17.39 -9.68 -22.70
C ARG A 219 -18.06 -10.49 -21.60
N LEU A 220 -17.77 -10.16 -20.33
CA LEU A 220 -18.36 -10.85 -19.17
C LEU A 220 -19.88 -10.71 -19.14
N GLY A 221 -20.42 -9.54 -19.43
CA GLY A 221 -21.87 -9.32 -19.53
C GLY A 221 -22.55 -10.29 -20.51
N LEU A 222 -21.94 -10.49 -21.68
CA LEU A 222 -22.44 -11.42 -22.69
C LEU A 222 -22.25 -12.88 -22.30
N GLU A 223 -21.09 -13.27 -21.80
CA GLU A 223 -20.75 -14.66 -21.43
C GLU A 223 -21.60 -15.18 -20.29
N TRP A 224 -21.90 -14.32 -19.30
CA TRP A 224 -22.68 -14.67 -18.12
C TRP A 224 -24.16 -14.30 -18.20
N GLY A 225 -24.60 -13.67 -19.30
CA GLY A 225 -25.99 -13.23 -19.44
C GLY A 225 -26.42 -12.23 -18.37
N LEU A 226 -25.53 -11.33 -17.96
CA LEU A 226 -25.79 -10.36 -16.91
C LEU A 226 -26.69 -9.23 -17.39
N ASP A 227 -27.49 -8.66 -16.48
CA ASP A 227 -28.26 -7.45 -16.76
C ASP A 227 -27.32 -6.28 -17.14
N GLU A 228 -27.78 -5.40 -18.03
CA GLU A 228 -26.98 -4.27 -18.54
C GLU A 228 -26.46 -3.33 -17.43
N ASN A 229 -27.20 -3.26 -16.31
CA ASN A 229 -26.84 -2.40 -15.16
C ASN A 229 -26.18 -3.18 -14.01
N ALA A 230 -25.86 -4.45 -14.20
CA ALA A 230 -25.23 -5.27 -13.17
C ALA A 230 -23.78 -4.83 -12.86
N ILE A 231 -23.09 -4.25 -13.83
CA ILE A 231 -21.72 -3.77 -13.68
C ILE A 231 -21.62 -2.31 -14.14
N GLU A 232 -21.24 -1.44 -13.23
CA GLU A 232 -20.93 -0.04 -13.50
C GLU A 232 -19.43 0.20 -13.31
N ILE A 233 -18.79 0.88 -14.26
CA ILE A 233 -17.37 1.21 -14.18
C ILE A 233 -17.13 2.69 -14.46
N TYR A 234 -16.16 3.26 -13.74
CA TYR A 234 -15.87 4.69 -13.77
C TYR A 234 -14.39 4.97 -13.98
N GLU A 235 -14.05 5.85 -14.93
CA GLU A 235 -12.68 6.38 -15.14
C GLU A 235 -12.41 7.46 -14.08
N LYS A 236 -12.25 7.00 -12.81
CA LYS A 236 -12.06 7.87 -11.64
C LYS A 236 -11.14 7.22 -10.63
N GLY A 237 -10.33 8.04 -9.94
CA GLY A 237 -9.66 7.66 -8.71
C GLY A 237 -10.58 7.77 -7.51
N VAL A 238 -10.22 7.12 -6.41
CA VAL A 238 -10.96 7.18 -5.14
C VAL A 238 -10.06 7.75 -4.05
N ALA A 239 -10.59 8.71 -3.26
CA ALA A 239 -9.90 9.39 -2.19
C ALA A 239 -10.86 9.87 -1.10
N ASP A 240 -10.38 10.72 -0.20
CA ASP A 240 -11.19 11.37 0.86
C ASP A 240 -12.05 12.52 0.32
N LYS A 241 -11.76 13.04 -0.87
CA LYS A 241 -12.49 14.15 -1.51
C LYS A 241 -12.23 14.20 -3.01
N ALA A 242 -12.99 15.02 -3.71
CA ALA A 242 -12.74 15.32 -5.11
C ALA A 242 -11.46 16.15 -5.28
N LEU A 243 -10.50 15.61 -6.01
CA LEU A 243 -9.24 16.27 -6.38
C LEU A 243 -9.03 16.11 -7.88
N ARG A 244 -8.27 17.03 -8.46
CA ARG A 244 -7.69 16.82 -9.80
C ARG A 244 -6.30 16.25 -9.64
N GLY A 245 -5.90 15.37 -10.56
CA GLY A 245 -4.58 14.78 -10.49
C GLY A 245 -4.11 14.26 -11.85
N ARG A 246 -2.83 13.88 -11.88
CA ARG A 246 -2.19 13.24 -13.03
C ARG A 246 -1.70 11.86 -12.62
N VAL A 247 -2.00 10.86 -13.45
CA VAL A 247 -1.40 9.53 -13.32
C VAL A 247 0.00 9.58 -13.93
N GLU A 248 1.02 9.38 -13.13
CA GLU A 248 2.38 9.13 -13.60
C GLU A 248 2.66 7.65 -13.53
N ARG A 249 2.98 7.05 -14.67
CA ARG A 249 3.42 5.65 -14.74
C ARG A 249 4.90 5.59 -14.39
N TYR A 250 5.28 4.57 -13.63
CA TYR A 250 6.70 4.26 -13.47
C TYR A 250 7.25 3.73 -14.81
N GLU A 251 8.31 4.34 -15.33
CA GLU A 251 8.96 3.99 -16.61
C GLU A 251 9.85 2.75 -16.52
N ASP A 252 9.61 1.81 -15.64
CA ASP A 252 10.35 0.58 -15.62
C ASP A 252 9.64 -0.51 -16.43
N ASN A 253 10.44 -1.41 -17.00
CA ASN A 253 10.10 -2.38 -18.03
C ASN A 253 8.99 -3.39 -17.65
N HIS A 254 8.29 -3.23 -16.53
CA HIS A 254 7.30 -4.19 -16.04
C HIS A 254 5.88 -3.65 -15.92
N GLY A 255 5.65 -2.37 -16.21
CA GLY A 255 4.30 -1.80 -16.43
C GLY A 255 3.30 -1.89 -15.28
N LEU A 256 3.71 -2.32 -14.12
CA LEU A 256 2.90 -2.49 -12.92
C LEU A 256 3.18 -1.33 -11.98
N GLY A 257 2.25 -0.42 -11.89
CA GLY A 257 2.27 0.69 -10.95
C GLY A 257 2.15 2.05 -11.63
N SER A 258 1.23 2.82 -11.11
CA SER A 258 1.06 4.23 -11.45
C SER A 258 0.91 5.02 -10.16
N LYS A 259 1.49 6.21 -10.12
CA LYS A 259 1.36 7.13 -9.00
C LYS A 259 0.35 8.22 -9.35
N ILE A 260 -0.54 8.51 -8.43
CA ILE A 260 -1.43 9.65 -8.51
C ILE A 260 -0.71 10.88 -7.93
N ILE A 261 -0.56 11.93 -8.72
CA ILE A 261 -0.04 13.23 -8.29
C ILE A 261 -1.20 14.20 -8.20
N ASP A 262 -1.39 14.80 -7.03
CA ASP A 262 -2.32 15.90 -6.81
C ASP A 262 -1.80 17.14 -7.55
N THR A 263 -2.53 17.61 -8.56
CA THR A 263 -2.17 18.77 -9.38
C THR A 263 -3.39 19.36 -10.08
N ASP A 264 -3.48 20.67 -10.12
CA ASP A 264 -4.57 21.39 -10.80
C ASP A 264 -4.60 21.18 -12.32
N GLU A 265 -3.49 20.73 -12.91
CA GLU A 265 -3.35 20.46 -14.37
C GLU A 265 -3.61 18.98 -14.73
N GLY A 266 -4.21 18.23 -13.82
CA GLY A 266 -4.43 16.79 -13.98
C GLY A 266 -5.56 16.44 -14.95
N ASN A 267 -5.45 15.26 -15.56
CA ASN A 267 -6.41 14.72 -16.54
C ASN A 267 -7.40 13.71 -15.97
N TYR A 268 -7.35 13.43 -14.65
CA TYR A 268 -8.34 12.59 -13.98
C TYR A 268 -8.84 13.26 -12.68
N THR A 269 -9.96 12.77 -12.17
CA THR A 269 -10.56 13.24 -10.92
C THR A 269 -10.69 12.10 -9.93
N THR A 270 -10.47 12.41 -8.64
CA THR A 270 -10.87 11.52 -7.57
C THR A 270 -12.28 11.84 -7.10
N ILE A 271 -12.89 10.87 -6.43
CA ILE A 271 -14.18 11.01 -5.72
C ILE A 271 -14.05 10.46 -4.30
N SER A 272 -14.92 10.91 -3.41
CA SER A 272 -15.20 10.25 -2.14
C SER A 272 -16.30 9.22 -2.37
N LEU A 273 -16.15 8.01 -1.82
CA LEU A 273 -17.20 6.98 -1.97
C LEU A 273 -18.51 7.40 -1.30
N ASP A 274 -18.45 8.06 -0.14
CA ASP A 274 -19.63 8.54 0.60
C ASP A 274 -20.41 9.59 -0.19
N GLU A 275 -19.73 10.43 -0.98
CA GLU A 275 -20.37 11.40 -1.85
C GLU A 275 -20.90 10.79 -3.15
N PHE A 276 -20.23 9.77 -3.68
CA PHE A 276 -20.51 9.22 -5.00
C PHE A 276 -21.52 8.07 -4.97
N ILE A 277 -21.34 7.08 -4.07
CA ILE A 277 -22.20 5.90 -3.96
C ILE A 277 -23.38 6.21 -3.02
N LYS A 278 -24.58 6.28 -3.57
CA LYS A 278 -25.82 6.59 -2.80
C LYS A 278 -26.62 5.35 -2.39
N GLN A 279 -26.15 4.17 -2.75
CA GLN A 279 -26.76 2.91 -2.36
C GLN A 279 -25.86 2.16 -1.37
N PRO A 280 -26.43 1.30 -0.50
CA PRO A 280 -25.63 0.43 0.34
C PRO A 280 -24.73 -0.49 -0.49
N TYR A 281 -23.51 -0.73 -0.01
CA TYR A 281 -22.60 -1.73 -0.53
C TYR A 281 -22.16 -2.68 0.59
N SER A 282 -21.89 -3.92 0.23
CA SER A 282 -21.63 -5.02 1.18
C SER A 282 -20.24 -5.61 1.08
N PHE A 283 -19.47 -5.28 0.05
CA PHE A 283 -18.09 -5.68 -0.11
C PHE A 283 -17.28 -4.53 -0.76
N LEU A 284 -16.21 -4.11 -0.13
CA LEU A 284 -15.28 -3.09 -0.61
C LEU A 284 -13.87 -3.68 -0.72
N LYS A 285 -13.32 -3.73 -1.93
CA LYS A 285 -11.90 -4.03 -2.17
C LYS A 285 -11.16 -2.75 -2.53
N ALA A 286 -9.93 -2.61 -2.04
CA ALA A 286 -9.04 -1.51 -2.43
C ALA A 286 -7.60 -1.98 -2.66
N ASP A 287 -7.09 -1.62 -3.85
CA ASP A 287 -5.70 -1.74 -4.26
C ASP A 287 -5.41 -0.56 -5.19
N ILE A 288 -5.00 0.57 -4.61
CA ILE A 288 -4.99 1.89 -5.27
C ILE A 288 -3.68 2.66 -5.07
N GLU A 289 -2.58 1.92 -4.99
CA GLU A 289 -1.23 2.47 -5.08
C GLU A 289 -0.97 3.58 -4.04
N SER A 290 -1.12 3.24 -2.76
CA SER A 290 -0.87 4.12 -1.60
C SER A 290 -1.96 5.15 -1.25
N TRP A 291 -3.15 5.03 -1.81
CA TRP A 291 -4.27 5.93 -1.50
C TRP A 291 -5.34 5.26 -0.60
N GLU A 292 -5.12 4.04 -0.14
CA GLU A 292 -6.05 3.24 0.66
C GLU A 292 -6.49 3.96 1.93
N TYR A 293 -5.57 4.62 2.64
CA TYR A 293 -5.90 5.41 3.82
C TYR A 293 -6.88 6.57 3.51
N LYS A 294 -6.66 7.28 2.39
CA LYS A 294 -7.56 8.35 1.94
C LYS A 294 -8.91 7.80 1.50
N LEU A 295 -8.92 6.64 0.81
CA LEU A 295 -10.14 5.95 0.43
C LEU A 295 -10.98 5.63 1.66
N ILE A 296 -10.39 4.99 2.70
CA ILE A 296 -11.13 4.65 3.93
C ILE A 296 -11.70 5.91 4.59
N LYS A 297 -10.99 7.03 4.57
CA LYS A 297 -11.52 8.33 5.02
C LYS A 297 -12.72 8.82 4.21
N GLY A 298 -12.67 8.64 2.89
CA GLY A 298 -13.77 9.03 2.00
C GLY A 298 -14.93 8.03 1.92
N ALA A 299 -14.84 6.94 2.68
CA ALA A 299 -15.85 5.89 2.77
C ALA A 299 -16.36 5.67 4.23
N GLN A 300 -16.01 6.56 5.16
CA GLN A 300 -16.27 6.34 6.60
C GLN A 300 -17.75 6.14 6.92
N GLU A 301 -18.62 6.97 6.35
CA GLU A 301 -20.05 6.89 6.61
C GLU A 301 -20.67 5.61 6.03
N GLY A 302 -20.25 5.25 4.81
CA GLY A 302 -20.65 4.00 4.17
C GLY A 302 -20.14 2.77 4.92
N ILE A 303 -18.89 2.76 5.37
CA ILE A 303 -18.31 1.67 6.17
C ILE A 303 -19.06 1.55 7.50
N LYS A 304 -19.29 2.66 8.19
CA LYS A 304 -20.00 2.69 9.48
C LYS A 304 -21.44 2.20 9.37
N SER A 305 -22.16 2.64 8.33
CA SER A 305 -23.58 2.36 8.14
C SER A 305 -23.83 0.95 7.60
N ASN A 306 -23.04 0.53 6.61
CA ASN A 306 -23.28 -0.73 5.88
C ASN A 306 -22.49 -1.90 6.44
N ARG A 307 -21.41 -1.64 7.20
CA ARG A 307 -20.49 -2.66 7.73
C ARG A 307 -20.08 -3.69 6.68
N PRO A 308 -19.58 -3.25 5.50
CA PRO A 308 -19.24 -4.15 4.42
C PRO A 308 -18.08 -5.07 4.78
N LEU A 309 -17.92 -6.17 4.07
CA LEU A 309 -16.65 -6.89 4.02
C LEU A 309 -15.59 -5.95 3.43
N LEU A 310 -14.43 -5.85 4.08
CA LEU A 310 -13.31 -5.02 3.60
C LEU A 310 -12.12 -5.91 3.24
N ALA A 311 -11.59 -5.77 2.02
CA ALA A 311 -10.34 -6.38 1.57
C ALA A 311 -9.42 -5.27 1.06
N ILE A 312 -8.52 -4.78 1.91
CA ILE A 312 -7.73 -3.57 1.68
C ILE A 312 -6.24 -3.90 1.61
N CYS A 313 -5.58 -3.55 0.53
CA CYS A 313 -4.14 -3.68 0.42
C CYS A 313 -3.43 -2.74 1.39
N ILE A 314 -2.41 -3.27 2.09
CA ILE A 314 -1.64 -2.52 3.10
C ILE A 314 -0.13 -2.60 2.86
N TYR A 315 0.29 -3.05 1.68
CA TYR A 315 1.71 -3.31 1.39
C TYR A 315 2.46 -2.16 0.75
N HIS A 316 1.75 -1.15 0.25
CA HIS A 316 2.37 -0.07 -0.51
C HIS A 316 3.32 0.79 0.32
N ASN A 317 2.99 1.05 1.60
CA ASN A 317 3.83 1.82 2.51
C ASN A 317 3.91 1.18 3.89
N ALA A 318 5.00 1.44 4.62
CA ALA A 318 5.12 1.05 6.03
C ALA A 318 3.98 1.60 6.90
N VAL A 319 3.56 2.83 6.65
CA VAL A 319 2.49 3.50 7.42
C VAL A 319 1.14 2.80 7.28
N ASP A 320 0.88 2.13 6.16
CA ASP A 320 -0.38 1.43 5.90
C ASP A 320 -0.55 0.22 6.83
N PHE A 321 0.56 -0.38 7.29
CA PHE A 321 0.56 -1.51 8.22
C PHE A 321 -0.11 -1.20 9.57
N TYR A 322 -0.13 0.06 9.98
CA TYR A 322 -0.76 0.44 11.26
C TYR A 322 -1.90 1.46 11.08
N GLN A 323 -1.79 2.42 10.19
CA GLN A 323 -2.80 3.48 10.05
C GLN A 323 -4.14 2.94 9.52
N ILE A 324 -4.11 2.04 8.53
CA ILE A 324 -5.34 1.51 7.94
C ILE A 324 -6.08 0.59 8.92
N PRO A 325 -5.45 -0.41 9.56
CA PRO A 325 -6.13 -1.24 10.55
C PRO A 325 -6.71 -0.43 11.72
N LEU A 326 -5.97 0.55 12.24
CA LEU A 326 -6.42 1.39 13.35
C LEU A 326 -7.57 2.30 12.95
N LEU A 327 -7.54 2.87 11.75
CA LEU A 327 -8.64 3.70 11.23
C LEU A 327 -9.92 2.87 11.06
N ILE A 328 -9.82 1.67 10.48
CA ILE A 328 -10.97 0.77 10.32
C ILE A 328 -11.55 0.38 11.68
N HIS A 329 -10.69 0.02 12.64
CA HIS A 329 -11.13 -0.28 14.01
C HIS A 329 -11.75 0.93 14.70
N GLN A 330 -11.26 2.14 14.46
CA GLN A 330 -11.84 3.37 15.00
C GLN A 330 -13.24 3.65 14.43
N ILE A 331 -13.47 3.39 13.13
CA ILE A 331 -14.76 3.59 12.47
C ILE A 331 -15.80 2.56 12.96
N VAL A 332 -15.41 1.29 13.04
CA VAL A 332 -16.26 0.16 13.47
C VAL A 332 -15.43 -0.76 14.38
N PRO A 333 -15.48 -0.55 15.71
CA PRO A 333 -14.70 -1.35 16.67
C PRO A 333 -15.04 -2.85 16.67
N GLU A 334 -16.22 -3.23 16.19
CA GLU A 334 -16.69 -4.61 16.13
C GLU A 334 -16.12 -5.42 14.96
N TYR A 335 -15.35 -4.80 14.07
CA TYR A 335 -14.69 -5.56 13.00
C TYR A 335 -13.67 -6.55 13.54
N ASN A 336 -13.78 -7.79 13.10
CA ASN A 336 -12.68 -8.76 13.16
C ASN A 336 -11.65 -8.36 12.11
N LEU A 337 -10.37 -8.36 12.49
CA LEU A 337 -9.27 -8.00 11.61
C LEU A 337 -8.36 -9.21 11.36
N ALA A 338 -8.07 -9.49 10.10
CA ALA A 338 -7.10 -10.50 9.72
C ALA A 338 -6.21 -10.01 8.57
N ILE A 339 -4.98 -10.53 8.51
CA ILE A 339 -4.03 -10.24 7.44
C ILE A 339 -3.68 -11.54 6.73
N ARG A 340 -3.68 -11.52 5.40
CA ARG A 340 -3.11 -12.57 4.55
C ARG A 340 -2.13 -11.96 3.55
N HIS A 341 -1.15 -12.75 3.19
CA HIS A 341 -0.09 -12.35 2.27
C HIS A 341 -0.09 -13.31 1.07
N HIS A 342 -0.16 -12.77 -0.15
CA HIS A 342 -0.45 -13.55 -1.36
C HIS A 342 0.70 -13.56 -2.38
N SER A 343 1.92 -13.15 -1.97
CA SER A 343 3.07 -13.05 -2.87
C SER A 343 4.32 -13.65 -2.25
N TYR A 344 5.27 -14.05 -3.08
CA TYR A 344 6.63 -14.40 -2.64
C TYR A 344 7.54 -13.18 -2.42
N THR A 345 7.03 -11.99 -2.69
CA THR A 345 7.68 -10.70 -2.44
C THR A 345 6.93 -9.93 -1.37
N LEU A 346 7.41 -8.76 -0.95
CA LEU A 346 6.72 -7.91 0.05
C LEU A 346 5.46 -7.17 -0.49
N ALA A 347 5.02 -7.50 -1.71
CA ALA A 347 3.75 -7.04 -2.28
C ALA A 347 2.58 -7.97 -1.88
N GLU A 348 1.34 -7.56 -2.20
CA GLU A 348 0.13 -8.38 -2.08
C GLU A 348 -0.22 -8.81 -0.63
N THR A 349 -0.06 -7.89 0.32
CA THR A 349 -0.57 -8.07 1.69
C THR A 349 -1.93 -7.41 1.82
N VAL A 350 -2.94 -8.18 2.20
CA VAL A 350 -4.34 -7.74 2.31
C VAL A 350 -4.79 -7.78 3.76
N LEU A 351 -5.36 -6.68 4.23
CA LEU A 351 -6.14 -6.59 5.47
C LEU A 351 -7.59 -6.94 5.15
N TYR A 352 -8.12 -7.91 5.83
CA TYR A 352 -9.53 -8.32 5.80
C TYR A 352 -10.22 -7.83 7.06
N ALA A 353 -11.40 -7.21 6.90
CA ALA A 353 -12.22 -6.80 8.03
C ALA A 353 -13.69 -7.19 7.79
N TRP A 354 -14.35 -7.75 8.82
CA TRP A 354 -15.75 -8.17 8.77
C TRP A 354 -16.41 -8.15 10.14
N VAL A 355 -17.71 -8.01 10.17
CA VAL A 355 -18.54 -8.18 11.36
C VAL A 355 -19.25 -9.54 11.29
N VAL A 356 -19.39 -10.25 12.41
CA VAL A 356 -20.11 -11.53 12.52
C VAL A 356 -21.60 -11.31 12.61
#